data_af28cde8911a3c2fb3db834340b886da
#
_entry.id   af28cde8911a3c2fb3db834340b886da
#
_cell.length_a   1.000
_cell.length_b   1.000
_cell.length_c   1.000
_cell.angle_alpha   90.00
_cell.angle_beta   90.00
_cell.angle_gamma   90.00
#
_symmetry.space_group_name_H-M   'P 1'
#
loop_
_entity.id
_entity.type
_entity.pdbx_description
1 polymer ?
#
loop_
_entity_poly.entity_id
_entity_poly.type
_entity_poly.pdbx_seq_one_letter_code
_entity_poly.pdbx_strand_id
1 'polypeptide(L)'
;YYVDIFRSRKVEGGDKMHDYFYHNMGQTMNLTAADGSSLFLQPTEELAFAGAHIYAYSYLFDKKSAETSKDIKTTFTIQMPDEDNISMNMWMKGAPERKVFSALSPMTEGLSRIPDMPYAIKEQPTLTFVARQQGEAWNRPFVAVYEPSSVKEPGCISSVTFPEVESGVAGSHVGICIQQKEGRVDRIISSDDAGHLCKSGEMTVQAAYALWGNKQGDDCIF
;
A
#
# COMPACT_ATOMS: atom_id res chain seq x y z
N TYR A 1 10.84 -3.45 -6.58
CA TYR A 1 9.64 -3.23 -5.77
C TYR A 1 9.91 -3.42 -4.28
N TYR A 2 9.00 -2.94 -3.44
CA TYR A 2 9.03 -3.11 -2.00
C TYR A 2 7.71 -3.71 -1.53
N VAL A 3 7.74 -4.47 -0.43
CA VAL A 3 6.56 -5.04 0.20
C VAL A 3 6.48 -4.56 1.64
N ASP A 4 5.33 -4.05 2.03
CA ASP A 4 5.04 -3.63 3.38
C ASP A 4 3.86 -4.43 3.94
N ILE A 5 4.05 -5.04 5.11
CA ILE A 5 3.03 -5.80 5.83
C ILE A 5 2.93 -5.21 7.23
N PHE A 6 1.99 -4.31 7.41
CA PHE A 6 1.78 -3.62 8.68
C PHE A 6 0.70 -4.31 9.51
N ARG A 7 1.13 -4.86 10.65
CA ARG A 7 0.27 -5.50 11.64
C ARG A 7 0.12 -4.62 12.86
N SER A 8 -1.11 -4.45 13.31
CA SER A 8 -1.41 -3.66 14.50
C SER A 8 -2.62 -4.20 15.24
N ARG A 9 -2.50 -4.32 16.54
CA ARG A 9 -3.61 -4.65 17.44
C ARG A 9 -3.44 -3.96 18.77
N LYS A 10 -4.54 -3.68 19.44
CA LYS A 10 -4.51 -3.27 20.84
C LYS A 10 -4.43 -4.52 21.72
N VAL A 11 -3.52 -4.53 22.69
CA VAL A 11 -3.35 -5.67 23.60
C VAL A 11 -4.48 -5.73 24.62
N GLU A 12 -4.97 -4.56 25.10
CA GLU A 12 -6.02 -4.48 26.10
C GLU A 12 -7.20 -3.64 25.61
N GLY A 13 -8.40 -4.21 25.74
CA GLY A 13 -9.73 -3.59 25.67
C GLY A 13 -10.11 -2.87 24.39
N GLY A 14 -11.23 -3.30 23.84
CA GLY A 14 -12.06 -2.60 22.86
C GLY A 14 -11.47 -2.44 21.47
N ASP A 15 -12.38 -2.31 20.52
CA ASP A 15 -12.05 -2.00 19.13
C ASP A 15 -11.40 -0.63 19.00
N LYS A 16 -10.46 -0.54 18.09
CA LYS A 16 -9.78 0.68 17.71
C LYS A 16 -9.89 0.92 16.23
N MET A 17 -9.71 2.17 15.83
CA MET A 17 -9.52 2.53 14.46
C MET A 17 -8.03 2.47 14.13
N HIS A 18 -7.68 1.80 13.03
CA HIS A 18 -6.31 1.70 12.53
C HIS A 18 -6.24 2.41 11.19
N ASP A 19 -5.30 3.33 11.08
CA ASP A 19 -5.05 4.09 9.86
C ASP A 19 -3.65 3.77 9.34
N TYR A 20 -3.59 3.36 8.08
CA TYR A 20 -2.35 3.23 7.33
C TYR A 20 -2.18 4.47 6.44
N PHE A 21 -1.14 5.24 6.71
CA PHE A 21 -0.82 6.45 5.95
C PHE A 21 0.31 6.21 4.98
N TYR A 22 0.15 6.73 3.77
CA TYR A 22 1.23 6.82 2.81
C TYR A 22 1.24 8.22 2.17
N HIS A 23 2.39 8.87 2.25
CA HIS A 23 2.63 10.18 1.68
C HIS A 23 3.58 10.06 0.50
N ASN A 24 3.28 10.74 -0.58
CA ASN A 24 4.17 10.82 -1.74
C ASN A 24 4.23 12.23 -2.32
N MET A 25 5.35 12.57 -2.91
CA MET A 25 5.48 13.78 -3.73
C MET A 25 4.74 13.59 -5.05
N GLY A 26 4.36 14.69 -5.68
CA GLY A 26 3.78 14.70 -7.02
C GLY A 26 2.58 15.62 -7.13
N GLN A 27 2.07 15.75 -8.34
CA GLN A 27 0.92 16.60 -8.64
C GLN A 27 -0.37 15.81 -8.74
N THR A 28 -0.30 14.50 -9.01
CA THR A 28 -1.50 13.68 -9.19
C THR A 28 -1.42 12.37 -8.44
N MET A 29 -2.57 11.96 -7.88
CA MET A 29 -2.80 10.66 -7.29
C MET A 29 -4.05 10.05 -7.93
N ASN A 30 -3.90 8.92 -8.60
CA ASN A 30 -5.00 8.17 -9.18
C ASN A 30 -5.27 6.91 -8.37
N LEU A 31 -6.46 6.78 -7.82
CA LEU A 31 -6.89 5.67 -6.97
C LEU A 31 -8.00 4.88 -7.67
N THR A 32 -7.75 3.61 -7.92
CA THR A 32 -8.68 2.68 -8.58
C THR A 32 -8.74 1.36 -7.80
N ALA A 33 -9.73 0.53 -8.09
CA ALA A 33 -9.62 -0.87 -7.74
C ALA A 33 -8.51 -1.54 -8.59
N ALA A 34 -7.91 -2.61 -8.08
CA ALA A 34 -6.82 -3.30 -8.78
C ALA A 34 -7.26 -3.95 -10.10
N ASP A 35 -8.56 -4.22 -10.26
CA ASP A 35 -9.19 -4.68 -11.49
C ASP A 35 -9.39 -3.57 -12.54
N GLY A 36 -8.95 -2.35 -12.25
CA GLY A 36 -9.11 -1.17 -13.09
C GLY A 36 -10.48 -0.47 -12.98
N SER A 37 -11.41 -1.00 -12.19
CA SER A 37 -12.70 -0.33 -11.97
C SER A 37 -12.53 0.93 -11.12
N SER A 38 -13.36 1.94 -11.43
CA SER A 38 -13.31 3.21 -10.70
C SER A 38 -13.79 3.07 -9.27
N LEU A 39 -13.08 3.73 -8.35
CA LEU A 39 -13.56 4.00 -7.01
C LEU A 39 -14.19 5.39 -6.99
N PHE A 40 -15.49 5.46 -6.70
CA PHE A 40 -16.21 6.73 -6.64
C PHE A 40 -15.94 7.43 -5.31
N LEU A 41 -14.80 8.14 -5.24
CA LEU A 41 -14.44 8.93 -4.08
C LEU A 41 -15.38 10.13 -3.94
N GLN A 42 -15.96 10.28 -2.75
CA GLN A 42 -16.83 11.40 -2.39
C GLN A 42 -16.14 12.33 -1.41
N PRO A 43 -16.34 13.66 -1.49
CA PRO A 43 -15.86 14.58 -0.48
C PRO A 43 -16.26 14.15 0.93
N THR A 44 -15.38 14.33 1.90
CA THR A 44 -15.62 13.89 3.28
C THR A 44 -15.00 14.86 4.29
N GLU A 45 -15.64 14.99 5.46
CA GLU A 45 -15.10 15.68 6.63
C GLU A 45 -14.40 14.72 7.61
N GLU A 46 -14.38 13.44 7.30
CA GLU A 46 -13.61 12.45 8.09
C GLU A 46 -12.11 12.77 8.06
N LEU A 47 -11.31 12.04 8.82
CA LEU A 47 -9.92 12.38 9.09
C LEU A 47 -9.81 13.80 9.69
N ALA A 48 -10.73 14.12 10.58
CA ALA A 48 -10.71 15.34 11.36
C ALA A 48 -9.84 15.19 12.61
N PHE A 49 -9.65 16.28 13.31
CA PHE A 49 -8.95 16.28 14.59
C PHE A 49 -9.47 15.17 15.53
N ALA A 50 -8.58 14.30 15.97
CA ALA A 50 -8.95 13.09 16.70
C ALA A 50 -8.65 13.15 18.21
N GLY A 51 -8.36 14.33 18.77
CA GLY A 51 -8.11 14.53 20.20
C GLY A 51 -6.83 15.31 20.52
N ALA A 52 -6.58 15.60 21.79
CA ALA A 52 -5.56 16.53 22.25
C ALA A 52 -4.11 16.20 21.87
N HIS A 53 -3.83 14.96 21.46
CA HIS A 53 -2.48 14.50 21.15
C HIS A 53 -2.26 14.14 19.66
N ILE A 54 -3.29 14.20 18.83
CA ILE A 54 -3.21 13.84 17.41
C ILE A 54 -3.71 15.02 16.57
N TYR A 55 -2.84 15.98 16.32
CA TYR A 55 -3.16 17.15 15.52
C TYR A 55 -3.04 16.91 14.02
N ALA A 56 -2.35 15.84 13.60
CA ALA A 56 -1.97 15.61 12.21
C ALA A 56 -3.17 15.59 11.24
N TYR A 57 -4.31 15.07 11.67
CA TYR A 57 -5.52 15.04 10.87
C TYR A 57 -6.07 16.44 10.51
N SER A 58 -5.86 17.43 11.35
CA SER A 58 -6.33 18.79 11.10
C SER A 58 -5.58 19.51 9.97
N TYR A 59 -4.44 18.96 9.54
CA TYR A 59 -3.68 19.50 8.42
C TYR A 59 -4.06 18.86 7.08
N LEU A 60 -4.89 17.82 7.09
CA LEU A 60 -5.37 17.19 5.87
C LEU A 60 -6.50 18.00 5.24
N PHE A 61 -6.42 18.23 3.96
CA PHE A 61 -7.42 18.97 3.19
C PHE A 61 -7.72 18.31 1.84
N ASP A 62 -8.71 18.81 1.11
CA ASP A 62 -9.25 18.20 -0.13
C ASP A 62 -9.50 16.68 0.02
N LYS A 63 -10.12 16.33 1.13
CA LYS A 63 -10.33 14.94 1.53
C LYS A 63 -11.49 14.34 0.76
N LYS A 64 -11.27 13.15 0.21
CA LYS A 64 -12.30 12.31 -0.45
C LYS A 64 -12.16 10.90 0.05
N SER A 65 -13.26 10.15 0.14
CA SER A 65 -13.25 8.77 0.60
C SER A 65 -14.18 7.86 -0.19
N ALA A 66 -13.89 6.56 -0.14
CA ALA A 66 -14.77 5.49 -0.58
C ALA A 66 -14.62 4.29 0.35
N GLU A 67 -15.72 3.56 0.56
CA GLU A 67 -15.68 2.23 1.18
C GLU A 67 -15.44 1.19 0.10
N THR A 68 -14.52 0.26 0.36
CA THR A 68 -14.20 -0.81 -0.58
C THR A 68 -13.60 -2.01 0.13
N SER A 69 -14.03 -3.21 -0.26
CA SER A 69 -13.37 -4.47 0.10
C SER A 69 -12.42 -4.96 -0.98
N LYS A 70 -12.38 -4.29 -2.15
CA LYS A 70 -11.52 -4.67 -3.26
C LYS A 70 -10.06 -4.36 -2.98
N ASP A 71 -9.17 -5.13 -3.59
CA ASP A 71 -7.78 -4.72 -3.76
C ASP A 71 -7.75 -3.43 -4.56
N ILE A 72 -6.83 -2.55 -4.21
CA ILE A 72 -6.71 -1.22 -4.83
C ILE A 72 -5.36 -1.03 -5.49
N LYS A 73 -5.33 -0.16 -6.48
CA LYS A 73 -4.12 0.38 -7.08
C LYS A 73 -4.14 1.89 -6.99
N THR A 74 -3.04 2.45 -6.48
CA THR A 74 -2.82 3.90 -6.44
C THR A 74 -1.57 4.23 -7.24
N THR A 75 -1.64 5.22 -8.12
CA THR A 75 -0.48 5.74 -8.84
C THR A 75 -0.29 7.20 -8.48
N PHE A 76 0.86 7.51 -7.91
CA PHE A 76 1.32 8.86 -7.63
C PHE A 76 2.26 9.27 -8.75
N THR A 77 2.06 10.46 -9.33
CA THR A 77 2.87 10.91 -10.47
C THR A 77 3.52 12.25 -10.16
N ILE A 78 4.82 12.30 -10.34
CA ILE A 78 5.62 13.52 -10.38
C ILE A 78 5.77 13.90 -11.85
N GLN A 79 5.20 15.04 -12.22
CA GLN A 79 5.38 15.63 -13.54
C GLN A 79 6.61 16.53 -13.49
N MET A 80 7.65 16.10 -14.16
CA MET A 80 8.91 16.83 -14.22
C MET A 80 8.86 17.84 -15.35
N PRO A 81 9.27 19.11 -15.13
CA PRO A 81 9.49 20.04 -16.23
C PRO A 81 10.60 19.52 -17.14
N ASP A 82 10.31 19.45 -18.45
CA ASP A 82 11.27 19.08 -19.49
C ASP A 82 11.91 17.67 -19.35
N GLU A 83 11.36 16.83 -18.48
CA GLU A 83 11.82 15.45 -18.26
C GLU A 83 10.64 14.46 -18.23
N ASP A 84 10.99 13.17 -18.22
CA ASP A 84 10.01 12.10 -18.10
C ASP A 84 9.35 12.07 -16.72
N ASN A 85 8.06 11.81 -16.71
CA ASN A 85 7.32 11.65 -15.46
C ASN A 85 7.86 10.47 -14.64
N ILE A 86 7.87 10.66 -13.33
CA ILE A 86 8.20 9.61 -12.37
C ILE A 86 6.91 9.19 -11.67
N SER A 87 6.70 7.90 -11.52
CA SER A 87 5.53 7.37 -10.84
C SER A 87 5.91 6.42 -9.70
N MET A 88 5.12 6.47 -8.63
CA MET A 88 5.09 5.42 -7.62
C MET A 88 3.77 4.70 -7.73
N ASN A 89 3.82 3.42 -8.05
CA ASN A 89 2.66 2.54 -8.04
C ASN A 89 2.57 1.83 -6.69
N MET A 90 1.38 1.78 -6.13
CA MET A 90 1.08 1.04 -4.90
C MET A 90 -0.11 0.12 -5.15
N TRP A 91 0.03 -1.15 -4.86
CA TRP A 91 -1.07 -2.11 -4.79
C TRP A 91 -1.31 -2.43 -3.31
N MET A 92 -2.55 -2.37 -2.86
CA MET A 92 -2.89 -2.70 -1.48
C MET A 92 -4.01 -3.75 -1.43
N LYS A 93 -3.80 -4.77 -0.58
CA LYS A 93 -4.81 -5.79 -0.30
C LYS A 93 -6.08 -5.15 0.22
N GLY A 94 -7.21 -5.54 -0.35
CA GLY A 94 -8.53 -5.19 0.15
C GLY A 94 -8.85 -5.86 1.49
N ALA A 95 -9.83 -5.33 2.20
CA ALA A 95 -10.38 -5.96 3.39
C ALA A 95 -11.85 -5.53 3.56
N PRO A 96 -12.71 -6.37 4.20
CA PRO A 96 -14.06 -5.97 4.53
C PRO A 96 -14.08 -4.68 5.36
N GLU A 97 -15.07 -3.85 5.10
CA GLU A 97 -15.30 -2.58 5.83
C GLU A 97 -14.11 -1.60 5.81
N ARG A 98 -13.20 -1.76 4.86
CA ARG A 98 -12.09 -0.81 4.70
C ARG A 98 -12.56 0.46 4.01
N LYS A 99 -12.18 1.59 4.54
CA LYS A 99 -12.37 2.89 3.92
C LYS A 99 -11.03 3.42 3.44
N VAL A 100 -11.00 3.92 2.21
CA VAL A 100 -9.82 4.53 1.62
C VAL A 100 -10.06 6.01 1.40
N PHE A 101 -8.99 6.80 1.54
CA PHE A 101 -9.03 8.23 1.41
C PHE A 101 -7.94 8.71 0.47
N SER A 102 -8.30 9.71 -0.29
CA SER A 102 -7.41 10.61 -1.00
C SER A 102 -7.46 11.96 -0.29
N ALA A 103 -6.31 12.49 0.06
CA ALA A 103 -6.20 13.78 0.72
C ALA A 103 -4.92 14.49 0.30
N LEU A 104 -4.83 15.77 0.64
CA LEU A 104 -3.61 16.55 0.56
C LEU A 104 -3.12 16.89 1.97
N SER A 105 -1.82 16.83 2.16
CA SER A 105 -1.12 17.34 3.35
C SER A 105 -0.34 18.59 2.99
N PRO A 106 0.08 19.42 3.96
CA PRO A 106 0.97 20.54 3.71
C PRO A 106 2.22 20.10 2.94
N MET A 107 2.78 21.01 2.18
CA MET A 107 4.04 20.76 1.48
C MET A 107 5.16 20.44 2.48
N THR A 108 6.10 19.64 2.04
CA THR A 108 7.25 19.26 2.86
C THR A 108 8.30 20.35 2.82
N GLU A 109 8.50 21.06 3.90
CA GLU A 109 9.52 22.12 4.01
C GLU A 109 10.93 21.61 3.62
N GLY A 110 11.23 20.35 3.91
CA GLY A 110 12.49 19.72 3.53
C GLY A 110 12.80 19.81 2.03
N LEU A 111 11.80 19.76 1.17
CA LEU A 111 11.98 19.87 -0.28
C LEU A 111 12.47 21.25 -0.72
N SER A 112 12.04 22.30 -0.03
CA SER A 112 12.47 23.67 -0.33
C SER A 112 13.96 23.89 -0.10
N ARG A 113 14.60 23.02 0.69
CA ARG A 113 16.03 23.05 1.02
C ARG A 113 16.90 22.26 0.09
N ILE A 114 16.32 21.48 -0.84
CA ILE A 114 17.07 20.72 -1.84
C ILE A 114 17.48 21.69 -2.96
N PRO A 115 18.78 21.90 -3.20
CA PRO A 115 19.25 22.70 -4.33
C PRO A 115 18.67 22.17 -5.65
N ASP A 116 18.34 23.07 -6.55
CA ASP A 116 17.87 22.78 -7.90
C ASP A 116 16.56 21.93 -8.00
N MET A 117 15.86 21.73 -6.90
CA MET A 117 14.53 21.12 -6.91
C MET A 117 13.57 21.99 -7.74
N PRO A 118 12.92 21.47 -8.79
CA PRO A 118 11.97 22.23 -9.58
C PRO A 118 10.84 22.80 -8.73
N TYR A 119 10.49 24.07 -8.98
CA TYR A 119 9.41 24.75 -8.27
C TYR A 119 8.09 23.99 -8.34
N ALA A 120 7.80 23.40 -9.51
CA ALA A 120 6.60 22.58 -9.73
C ALA A 120 6.50 21.35 -8.80
N ILE A 121 7.58 20.98 -8.12
CA ILE A 121 7.59 19.87 -7.15
C ILE A 121 7.60 20.39 -5.73
N LYS A 122 8.52 21.31 -5.42
CA LYS A 122 8.76 21.74 -4.04
C LYS A 122 7.61 22.55 -3.42
N GLU A 123 6.80 23.20 -4.25
CA GLU A 123 5.68 24.04 -3.81
C GLU A 123 4.32 23.30 -3.86
N GLN A 124 4.34 21.99 -4.10
CA GLN A 124 3.11 21.21 -4.14
C GLN A 124 2.74 20.64 -2.76
N PRO A 125 1.44 20.56 -2.44
CA PRO A 125 0.98 19.76 -1.33
C PRO A 125 1.44 18.32 -1.46
N THR A 126 1.66 17.67 -0.33
CA THR A 126 2.00 16.24 -0.32
C THR A 126 0.75 15.40 -0.57
N LEU A 127 0.80 14.56 -1.57
CA LEU A 127 -0.27 13.59 -1.85
C LEU A 127 -0.35 12.58 -0.72
N THR A 128 -1.54 12.38 -0.18
CA THR A 128 -1.76 11.56 1.01
C THR A 128 -2.83 10.51 0.73
N PHE A 129 -2.44 9.26 0.79
CA PHE A 129 -3.33 8.11 0.80
C PHE A 129 -3.52 7.64 2.25
N VAL A 130 -4.76 7.29 2.61
CA VAL A 130 -5.05 6.64 3.90
C VAL A 130 -5.95 5.44 3.67
N ALA A 131 -5.62 4.32 4.30
CA ALA A 131 -6.52 3.19 4.44
C ALA A 131 -6.89 3.03 5.91
N ARG A 132 -8.18 3.02 6.20
CA ARG A 132 -8.76 2.93 7.55
C ARG A 132 -9.57 1.66 7.72
N GLN A 133 -9.42 1.01 8.86
CA GLN A 133 -10.30 -0.08 9.26
C GLN A 133 -10.60 -0.04 10.76
N GLN A 134 -11.82 -0.48 11.11
CA GLN A 134 -12.26 -0.65 12.48
C GLN A 134 -11.82 -2.01 13.01
N GLY A 135 -11.61 -2.10 14.32
CA GLY A 135 -11.26 -3.33 15.00
C GLY A 135 -9.76 -3.51 15.18
N GLU A 136 -9.20 -4.52 14.57
CA GLU A 136 -7.79 -4.84 14.62
C GLU A 136 -7.19 -4.93 13.21
N ALA A 137 -5.89 -4.74 13.11
CA ALA A 137 -5.11 -4.88 11.88
C ALA A 137 -4.00 -5.94 12.06
N TRP A 138 -4.24 -6.96 12.84
CA TRP A 138 -3.31 -8.08 13.04
C TRP A 138 -3.64 -9.24 12.11
N ASN A 139 -4.86 -9.79 12.22
CA ASN A 139 -5.32 -10.88 11.35
C ASN A 139 -5.76 -10.35 9.97
N ARG A 140 -6.07 -9.07 9.89
CA ARG A 140 -6.36 -8.34 8.65
C ARG A 140 -5.35 -7.21 8.45
N PRO A 141 -4.05 -7.50 8.25
CA PRO A 141 -3.02 -6.48 8.17
C PRO A 141 -3.21 -5.58 6.94
N PHE A 142 -2.61 -4.40 6.99
CA PHE A 142 -2.40 -3.62 5.79
C PHE A 142 -1.23 -4.22 5.03
N VAL A 143 -1.46 -4.57 3.78
CA VAL A 143 -0.45 -5.19 2.91
C VAL A 143 -0.35 -4.35 1.65
N ALA A 144 0.83 -3.84 1.38
CA ALA A 144 1.09 -3.02 0.21
C ALA A 144 2.35 -3.46 -0.55
N VAL A 145 2.30 -3.34 -1.86
CA VAL A 145 3.44 -3.52 -2.77
C VAL A 145 3.68 -2.21 -3.49
N TYR A 146 4.92 -1.74 -3.50
CA TYR A 146 5.32 -0.47 -4.08
C TYR A 146 6.31 -0.67 -5.21
N GLU A 147 6.12 0.04 -6.31
CA GLU A 147 7.04 0.04 -7.44
C GLU A 147 7.24 1.46 -7.97
N PRO A 148 8.44 2.04 -7.83
CA PRO A 148 8.80 3.25 -8.56
C PRO A 148 9.00 2.91 -10.05
N SER A 149 8.65 3.84 -10.93
CA SER A 149 8.82 3.69 -12.37
C SER A 149 9.00 5.05 -13.06
N SER A 150 9.66 5.02 -14.20
CA SER A 150 9.78 6.15 -15.14
C SER A 150 9.74 5.63 -16.56
N VAL A 151 9.85 6.52 -17.55
CA VAL A 151 9.98 6.10 -18.95
C VAL A 151 11.32 5.40 -19.18
N LYS A 152 12.39 5.88 -18.54
CA LYS A 152 13.75 5.29 -18.65
C LYS A 152 13.87 3.98 -17.89
N GLU A 153 13.19 3.86 -16.77
CA GLU A 153 13.16 2.67 -15.92
C GLU A 153 11.70 2.24 -15.71
N PRO A 154 11.09 1.61 -16.71
CA PRO A 154 9.71 1.19 -16.63
C PRO A 154 9.55 0.10 -15.57
N GLY A 155 8.50 0.21 -14.76
CA GLY A 155 8.20 -0.79 -13.75
C GLY A 155 8.09 -2.21 -14.32
N CYS A 156 8.54 -3.18 -13.57
CA CYS A 156 8.55 -4.59 -13.97
C CYS A 156 7.24 -5.31 -13.63
N ILE A 157 6.44 -4.82 -12.70
CA ILE A 157 5.20 -5.46 -12.26
C ILE A 157 4.12 -5.37 -13.34
N SER A 158 3.53 -6.52 -13.68
CA SER A 158 2.32 -6.59 -14.51
C SER A 158 1.05 -6.70 -13.67
N SER A 159 1.09 -7.48 -12.59
CA SER A 159 -0.04 -7.59 -11.65
C SER A 159 0.42 -7.98 -10.25
N VAL A 160 -0.37 -7.59 -9.25
CA VAL A 160 -0.25 -8.02 -7.86
C VAL A 160 -1.58 -8.59 -7.43
N THR A 161 -1.56 -9.76 -6.81
CA THR A 161 -2.73 -10.39 -6.19
C THR A 161 -2.38 -10.84 -4.78
N PHE A 162 -3.41 -11.00 -3.95
CA PHE A 162 -3.26 -11.36 -2.54
C PHE A 162 -4.01 -12.67 -2.25
N PRO A 163 -3.45 -13.83 -2.66
CA PRO A 163 -4.09 -15.11 -2.45
C PRO A 163 -4.25 -15.42 -0.96
N GLU A 164 -5.29 -16.16 -0.64
CA GLU A 164 -5.49 -16.66 0.72
C GLU A 164 -4.38 -17.63 1.12
N VAL A 165 -4.09 -17.63 2.42
CA VAL A 165 -3.14 -18.55 3.04
C VAL A 165 -3.90 -19.50 3.94
N GLU A 166 -3.81 -20.80 3.61
CA GLU A 166 -4.34 -21.87 4.44
C GLU A 166 -3.34 -22.14 5.57
N SER A 167 -3.82 -22.19 6.79
CA SER A 167 -3.05 -22.58 7.98
C SER A 167 -3.94 -23.38 8.91
N GLY A 168 -3.37 -24.37 9.59
CA GLY A 168 -4.07 -25.16 10.60
C GLY A 168 -4.32 -24.43 11.91
N VAL A 169 -3.83 -23.20 12.04
CA VAL A 169 -3.95 -22.36 13.24
C VAL A 169 -4.48 -20.98 12.91
N ALA A 170 -5.21 -20.41 13.85
CA ALA A 170 -5.63 -19.01 13.75
C ALA A 170 -4.41 -18.11 13.92
N GLY A 171 -4.29 -17.10 13.08
CA GLY A 171 -3.18 -16.16 13.12
C GLY A 171 -3.22 -15.17 11.96
N SER A 172 -2.19 -14.35 11.88
CA SER A 172 -2.00 -13.39 10.81
C SER A 172 -1.18 -13.99 9.68
N HIS A 173 -1.88 -14.43 8.64
CA HIS A 173 -1.27 -15.04 7.47
C HIS A 173 -1.52 -14.16 6.24
N VAL A 174 -0.48 -13.87 5.47
CA VAL A 174 -0.52 -13.03 4.28
C VAL A 174 0.12 -13.75 3.13
N GLY A 175 -0.61 -13.88 2.02
CA GLY A 175 -0.09 -14.31 0.73
C GLY A 175 -0.02 -13.13 -0.23
N ILE A 176 1.07 -13.05 -1.01
CA ILE A 176 1.25 -12.06 -2.06
C ILE A 176 1.81 -12.79 -3.29
N CYS A 177 1.24 -12.51 -4.45
CA CYS A 177 1.75 -12.99 -5.72
C CYS A 177 1.98 -11.81 -6.64
N ILE A 178 3.23 -11.63 -7.08
CA ILE A 178 3.66 -10.53 -7.93
C ILE A 178 4.08 -11.13 -9.28
N GLN A 179 3.32 -10.83 -10.33
CA GLN A 179 3.68 -11.19 -11.69
C GLN A 179 4.47 -10.05 -12.33
N GLN A 180 5.57 -10.37 -12.94
CA GLN A 180 6.42 -9.43 -13.68
C GLN A 180 6.23 -9.58 -15.19
N LYS A 181 6.47 -8.50 -15.92
CA LYS A 181 6.29 -8.42 -17.38
C LYS A 181 7.16 -9.44 -18.15
N GLU A 182 8.30 -9.81 -17.59
CA GLU A 182 9.24 -10.79 -18.18
C GLU A 182 8.91 -12.25 -17.85
N GLY A 183 7.72 -12.49 -17.27
CA GLY A 183 7.26 -13.85 -16.93
C GLY A 183 7.75 -14.36 -15.58
N ARG A 184 8.54 -13.60 -14.84
CA ARG A 184 8.89 -13.94 -13.46
C ARG A 184 7.66 -13.81 -12.56
N VAL A 185 7.52 -14.74 -11.62
CA VAL A 185 6.48 -14.74 -10.60
C VAL A 185 7.14 -14.84 -9.24
N ASP A 186 6.93 -13.85 -8.40
CA ASP A 186 7.38 -13.88 -7.00
C ASP A 186 6.17 -14.15 -6.10
N ARG A 187 6.29 -15.15 -5.22
CA ARG A 187 5.29 -15.51 -4.22
C ARG A 187 5.85 -15.30 -2.84
N ILE A 188 5.08 -14.66 -1.99
CA ILE A 188 5.48 -14.33 -0.62
C ILE A 188 4.42 -14.89 0.32
N ILE A 189 4.85 -15.55 1.38
CA ILE A 189 4.03 -15.87 2.54
C ILE A 189 4.66 -15.20 3.75
N SER A 190 3.84 -14.50 4.53
CA SER A 190 4.23 -13.98 5.83
C SER A 190 3.23 -14.46 6.89
N SER A 191 3.75 -14.99 7.99
CA SER A 191 2.97 -15.48 9.13
C SER A 191 3.48 -14.84 10.42
N ASP A 192 2.59 -14.61 11.38
CA ASP A 192 2.97 -14.24 12.74
C ASP A 192 3.39 -15.45 13.60
N ASP A 193 3.26 -16.66 13.06
CA ASP A 193 3.68 -17.91 13.68
C ASP A 193 4.57 -18.74 12.74
N ALA A 194 5.85 -18.85 13.08
CA ALA A 194 6.82 -19.64 12.33
C ALA A 194 6.76 -21.15 12.64
N GLY A 195 5.98 -21.56 13.63
CA GLY A 195 5.89 -22.95 14.10
C GLY A 195 4.93 -23.82 13.32
N HIS A 196 4.08 -23.25 12.46
CA HIS A 196 3.04 -23.96 11.74
C HIS A 196 3.19 -23.85 10.22
N LEU A 197 2.70 -24.88 9.53
CA LEU A 197 2.68 -24.90 8.08
C LEU A 197 1.65 -23.90 7.55
N CYS A 198 2.07 -23.10 6.59
CA CYS A 198 1.25 -22.18 5.81
C CYS A 198 1.31 -22.60 4.34
N LYS A 199 0.17 -22.59 3.66
CA LYS A 199 0.05 -22.92 2.24
C LYS A 199 -0.66 -21.81 1.47
N SER A 200 -0.11 -21.43 0.33
CA SER A 200 -0.76 -20.51 -0.60
C SER A 200 -0.46 -20.97 -2.04
N GLY A 201 -1.48 -21.43 -2.73
CA GLY A 201 -1.31 -22.08 -4.03
C GLY A 201 -0.40 -23.31 -3.94
N GLU A 202 0.68 -23.32 -4.70
CA GLU A 202 1.67 -24.41 -4.71
C GLU A 202 2.75 -24.29 -3.63
N MET A 203 2.84 -23.13 -2.98
CA MET A 203 3.85 -22.84 -1.97
C MET A 203 3.40 -23.34 -0.60
N THR A 204 4.21 -24.18 0.04
CA THR A 204 4.00 -24.63 1.42
C THR A 204 5.26 -24.37 2.22
N VAL A 205 5.13 -23.61 3.32
CA VAL A 205 6.26 -23.18 4.15
C VAL A 205 5.94 -23.27 5.64
N GLN A 206 6.97 -23.43 6.43
CA GLN A 206 6.93 -23.32 7.88
C GLN A 206 7.96 -22.26 8.30
N ALA A 207 7.54 -20.99 8.19
CA ALA A 207 8.40 -19.84 8.46
C ALA A 207 7.56 -18.59 8.75
N ALA A 208 8.14 -17.60 9.44
CA ALA A 208 7.51 -16.29 9.61
C ALA A 208 7.47 -15.50 8.29
N TYR A 209 8.40 -15.78 7.39
CA TYR A 209 8.48 -15.15 6.08
C TYR A 209 9.16 -16.10 5.11
N ALA A 210 8.62 -16.19 3.89
CA ALA A 210 9.25 -16.89 2.79
C ALA A 210 8.96 -16.18 1.48
N LEU A 211 9.94 -16.09 0.62
CA LEU A 211 9.83 -15.61 -0.75
C LEU A 211 10.29 -16.72 -1.70
N TRP A 212 9.47 -17.04 -2.67
CA TRP A 212 9.80 -17.94 -3.75
C TRP A 212 9.65 -17.19 -5.07
N GLY A 213 10.70 -17.15 -5.86
CA GLY A 213 10.74 -16.53 -7.17
C GLY A 213 11.04 -17.57 -8.25
N ASN A 214 10.28 -17.57 -9.34
CA ASN A 214 10.51 -18.40 -10.52
C ASN A 214 10.80 -17.52 -11.72
N LYS A 215 11.93 -17.76 -12.35
CA LYS A 215 12.29 -17.18 -13.66
C LYS A 215 12.61 -18.33 -14.63
N GLN A 216 11.62 -18.72 -15.45
CA GLN A 216 11.79 -19.67 -16.59
C GLN A 216 12.78 -20.83 -16.33
N GLY A 217 12.54 -21.63 -15.31
CA GLY A 217 13.30 -22.85 -15.03
C GLY A 217 14.26 -22.82 -13.85
N ASP A 218 14.53 -21.66 -13.27
CA ASP A 218 15.33 -21.54 -12.05
C ASP A 218 14.46 -21.08 -10.87
N ASP A 219 14.24 -21.97 -9.93
CA ASP A 219 13.55 -21.69 -8.68
C ASP A 219 14.53 -21.14 -7.64
N CYS A 220 14.25 -19.97 -7.10
CA CYS A 220 14.98 -19.41 -5.97
C CYS A 220 14.04 -19.31 -4.76
N ILE A 221 14.44 -19.89 -3.63
CA ILE A 221 13.73 -19.78 -2.34
C ILE A 221 14.63 -18.99 -1.39
N PHE A 222 14.06 -17.95 -0.78
CA PHE A 222 14.72 -17.11 0.21
C PHE A 222 13.95 -17.06 1.52
#